data_ff49e3e2abc17ebbc4b3d9517515dfbf
#
_entry.id   ff49e3e2abc17ebbc4b3d9517515dfbf
#
_cell.length_a   1.000
_cell.length_b   1.000
_cell.length_c   1.000
_cell.angle_alpha   90.00
_cell.angle_beta   90.00
_cell.angle_gamma   90.00
#
_symmetry.space_group_name_H-M   'P 1'
#
loop_
_entity.id
_entity.type
_entity.pdbx_description
1 polymer ?
#
loop_
_entity_poly.entity_id
_entity_poly.type
_entity_poly.pdbx_seq_one_letter_code
_entity_poly.pdbx_strand_id
1 'polypeptide(L)'
;VIIDDKKDIFTKIPEDIDFAILALHGKFGEDGCIQSILETMDILYSGCGPLCSGMCMDKNITKKMLRDSNLPTAPWVLVKSVDEIDYDEIDNIGYPVFIKPNSGGSSVATFFIHSKDEVEEAVRKGLEVDEFVMIEKYIPGGEYTSFILNGEVFPTISIKSDSGFFDYEAKYSVEKGAKEEVVYLDEELQKRVNEISETCWKIFNCKAYVRVDMIISEGIPYVLELNTLPGMTQTSLIPRSAAARGIKYSELLDKLIEYSLN
;
A
#
# COMPACT_ATOMS: atom_id res chain seq x y z
N VAL A 1 7.96 26.80 -9.19
CA VAL A 1 9.24 26.17 -9.54
C VAL A 1 8.95 24.75 -10.02
N ILE A 2 9.58 24.33 -11.13
CA ILE A 2 9.52 22.94 -11.61
C ILE A 2 10.87 22.30 -11.30
N ILE A 3 10.86 21.12 -10.66
CA ILE A 3 12.05 20.36 -10.31
C ILE A 3 11.97 19.02 -11.05
N ASP A 4 12.66 18.94 -12.19
CA ASP A 4 12.63 17.74 -13.06
C ASP A 4 13.66 16.69 -12.65
N ASP A 5 14.77 17.10 -11.99
CA ASP A 5 15.78 16.20 -11.46
C ASP A 5 15.77 16.27 -9.91
N LYS A 6 15.60 15.12 -9.26
CA LYS A 6 15.63 15.00 -7.79
C LYS A 6 16.93 15.55 -7.17
N LYS A 7 18.03 15.62 -7.92
CA LYS A 7 19.29 16.23 -7.46
C LYS A 7 19.19 17.73 -7.24
N ASP A 8 18.24 18.38 -7.88
CA ASP A 8 18.04 19.82 -7.80
C ASP A 8 17.13 20.24 -6.64
N ILE A 9 16.58 19.29 -5.86
CA ILE A 9 15.64 19.58 -4.79
C ILE A 9 16.23 20.57 -3.79
N PHE A 10 17.44 20.35 -3.30
CA PHE A 10 18.11 21.22 -2.33
C PHE A 10 18.39 22.63 -2.83
N THR A 11 18.41 22.85 -4.13
CA THR A 11 18.75 24.16 -4.72
C THR A 11 17.55 24.87 -5.33
N LYS A 12 16.46 24.13 -5.61
CA LYS A 12 15.30 24.67 -6.33
C LYS A 12 14.04 24.79 -5.46
N ILE A 13 13.98 24.11 -4.30
CA ILE A 13 12.91 24.37 -3.34
C ILE A 13 13.10 25.80 -2.81
N PRO A 14 12.06 26.68 -2.87
CA PRO A 14 12.16 28.01 -2.30
C PRO A 14 12.42 27.97 -0.79
N GLU A 15 13.23 28.90 -0.29
CA GLU A 15 13.61 28.97 1.13
C GLU A 15 12.46 29.41 2.05
N ASP A 16 11.38 29.95 1.48
CA ASP A 16 10.21 30.50 2.19
C ASP A 16 9.00 29.53 2.22
N ILE A 17 9.26 28.22 2.05
CA ILE A 17 8.20 27.20 2.15
C ILE A 17 8.01 26.80 3.62
N ASP A 18 6.79 26.97 4.14
CA ASP A 18 6.39 26.52 5.47
C ASP A 18 5.95 25.06 5.52
N PHE A 19 5.36 24.54 4.44
CA PHE A 19 4.78 23.20 4.39
C PHE A 19 4.73 22.62 2.97
N ALA A 20 5.08 21.35 2.84
CA ALA A 20 5.02 20.61 1.58
C ALA A 20 3.87 19.59 1.59
N ILE A 21 2.91 19.71 0.67
CA ILE A 21 1.92 18.67 0.42
C ILE A 21 2.53 17.66 -0.55
N LEU A 22 2.73 16.43 -0.10
CA LEU A 22 3.29 15.37 -0.92
C LEU A 22 2.17 14.68 -1.72
N ALA A 23 2.26 14.76 -3.05
CA ALA A 23 1.39 14.08 -4.02
C ALA A 23 2.25 13.28 -5.01
N LEU A 24 3.20 12.53 -4.47
CA LEU A 24 4.16 11.70 -5.21
C LEU A 24 3.79 10.23 -5.07
N HIS A 25 4.23 9.41 -6.03
CA HIS A 25 3.99 7.96 -6.00
C HIS A 25 5.27 7.18 -6.32
N GLY A 26 5.35 5.97 -5.76
CA GLY A 26 6.44 5.04 -6.00
C GLY A 26 7.77 5.43 -5.35
N LYS A 27 8.86 4.87 -5.89
CA LYS A 27 10.23 5.13 -5.40
C LYS A 27 10.51 6.62 -5.37
N PHE A 28 11.22 7.06 -4.32
CA PHE A 28 11.53 8.44 -3.97
C PHE A 28 10.36 9.19 -3.30
N GLY A 29 9.11 9.00 -3.72
CA GLY A 29 7.95 9.67 -3.13
C GLY A 29 7.42 8.99 -1.87
N GLU A 30 7.31 7.65 -1.91
CA GLU A 30 6.66 6.85 -0.88
C GLU A 30 7.64 6.02 -0.02
N ASP A 31 8.94 6.07 -0.30
CA ASP A 31 9.97 5.23 0.31
C ASP A 31 10.75 5.91 1.45
N GLY A 32 10.35 7.12 1.85
CA GLY A 32 11.03 7.90 2.89
C GLY A 32 12.13 8.84 2.38
N CYS A 33 12.51 8.75 1.10
CA CYS A 33 13.60 9.58 0.56
C CYS A 33 13.24 11.08 0.57
N ILE A 34 12.10 11.46 -0.02
CA ILE A 34 11.67 12.87 -0.04
C ILE A 34 11.39 13.38 1.36
N GLN A 35 10.82 12.54 2.24
CA GLN A 35 10.55 12.89 3.63
C GLN A 35 11.87 13.22 4.37
N SER A 36 12.91 12.40 4.21
CA SER A 36 14.23 12.64 4.79
C SER A 36 14.87 13.93 4.29
N ILE A 37 14.70 14.26 3.01
CA ILE A 37 15.18 15.50 2.42
C ILE A 37 14.49 16.70 3.06
N LEU A 38 13.16 16.68 3.15
CA LEU A 38 12.38 17.77 3.74
C LEU A 38 12.70 17.97 5.23
N GLU A 39 12.88 16.86 6.00
CA GLU A 39 13.36 16.94 7.38
C GLU A 39 14.75 17.59 7.49
N THR A 40 15.67 17.26 6.57
CA THR A 40 17.00 17.87 6.53
C THR A 40 16.96 19.37 6.20
N MET A 41 15.91 19.81 5.50
CA MET A 41 15.67 21.22 5.17
C MET A 41 14.78 21.95 6.17
N ASP A 42 14.39 21.33 7.28
CA ASP A 42 13.44 21.83 8.27
C ASP A 42 12.07 22.23 7.67
N ILE A 43 11.66 21.55 6.58
CA ILE A 43 10.36 21.78 5.93
C ILE A 43 9.36 20.74 6.43
N LEU A 44 8.25 21.20 7.01
CA LEU A 44 7.14 20.33 7.39
C LEU A 44 6.43 19.79 6.16
N TYR A 45 5.88 18.56 6.26
CA TYR A 45 5.23 17.92 5.11
C TYR A 45 4.06 17.04 5.52
N SER A 46 3.22 16.68 4.55
CA SER A 46 2.03 15.85 4.77
C SER A 46 2.36 14.36 4.88
N GLY A 47 1.71 13.68 5.85
CA GLY A 47 1.72 12.22 5.95
C GLY A 47 2.78 11.65 6.88
N CYS A 48 3.16 10.40 6.61
CA CYS A 48 4.08 9.63 7.45
C CYS A 48 5.55 10.06 7.28
N GLY A 49 6.34 9.90 8.35
CA GLY A 49 7.78 10.16 8.32
C GLY A 49 8.60 9.12 7.54
N PRO A 50 9.92 9.35 7.41
CA PRO A 50 10.81 8.54 6.57
C PRO A 50 10.81 7.05 6.92
N LEU A 51 10.91 6.73 8.20
CA LEU A 51 10.97 5.33 8.65
C LEU A 51 9.67 4.58 8.36
N CYS A 52 8.53 5.17 8.68
CA CYS A 52 7.22 4.58 8.38
C CYS A 52 7.05 4.36 6.87
N SER A 53 7.34 5.38 6.06
CA SER A 53 7.24 5.32 4.61
C SER A 53 8.15 4.22 4.03
N GLY A 54 9.40 4.14 4.46
CA GLY A 54 10.34 3.10 4.03
C GLY A 54 9.90 1.69 4.41
N MET A 55 9.42 1.50 5.64
CA MET A 55 8.91 0.19 6.10
C MET A 55 7.67 -0.23 5.32
N CYS A 56 6.74 0.68 5.05
CA CYS A 56 5.52 0.39 4.29
C CYS A 56 5.79 0.13 2.80
N MET A 57 6.81 0.75 2.23
CA MET A 57 7.22 0.53 0.84
C MET A 57 7.85 -0.85 0.64
N ASP A 58 8.58 -1.37 1.62
CA ASP A 58 9.16 -2.71 1.61
C ASP A 58 8.14 -3.75 2.08
N LYS A 59 7.59 -4.51 1.12
CA LYS A 59 6.57 -5.53 1.41
C LYS A 59 7.06 -6.62 2.35
N ASN A 60 8.33 -7.00 2.27
CA ASN A 60 8.91 -8.02 3.14
C ASN A 60 9.02 -7.52 4.59
N ILE A 61 9.47 -6.28 4.80
CA ILE A 61 9.50 -5.66 6.13
C ILE A 61 8.07 -5.52 6.66
N THR A 62 7.16 -4.99 5.86
CA THR A 62 5.72 -4.88 6.20
C THR A 62 5.17 -6.22 6.69
N LYS A 63 5.35 -7.29 5.93
CA LYS A 63 4.82 -8.63 6.26
C LYS A 63 5.48 -9.23 7.50
N LYS A 64 6.77 -9.01 7.71
CA LYS A 64 7.47 -9.43 8.94
C LYS A 64 6.88 -8.74 10.17
N MET A 65 6.66 -7.42 10.11
CA MET A 65 6.05 -6.66 11.21
C MET A 65 4.62 -7.12 11.49
N LEU A 66 3.82 -7.36 10.44
CA LEU A 66 2.47 -7.89 10.58
C LEU A 66 2.49 -9.27 11.27
N ARG A 67 3.31 -10.20 10.79
CA ARG A 67 3.45 -11.54 11.36
C ARG A 67 3.91 -11.50 12.81
N ASP A 68 4.93 -10.70 13.13
CA ASP A 68 5.49 -10.60 14.48
C ASP A 68 4.50 -9.93 15.45
N SER A 69 3.50 -9.21 14.92
CA SER A 69 2.37 -8.63 15.67
C SER A 69 1.12 -9.52 15.66
N ASN A 70 1.21 -10.75 15.16
CA ASN A 70 0.10 -11.71 15.01
C ASN A 70 -1.06 -11.18 14.14
N LEU A 71 -0.79 -10.29 13.18
CA LEU A 71 -1.77 -9.83 12.22
C LEU A 71 -1.80 -10.76 10.98
N PRO A 72 -2.99 -11.08 10.44
CA PRO A 72 -3.12 -11.91 9.26
C PRO A 72 -2.47 -11.24 8.04
N THR A 73 -1.58 -11.96 7.38
CA THR A 73 -1.01 -11.63 6.06
C THR A 73 -0.71 -12.93 5.32
N ALA A 74 -0.71 -12.90 3.99
CA ALA A 74 -0.44 -14.10 3.20
C ALA A 74 0.99 -14.62 3.44
N PRO A 75 1.24 -15.93 3.49
CA PRO A 75 2.59 -16.50 3.51
C PRO A 75 3.39 -16.08 2.27
N TRP A 76 4.70 -15.91 2.42
CA TRP A 76 5.56 -15.47 1.31
C TRP A 76 6.99 -15.97 1.44
N VAL A 77 7.68 -15.98 0.30
CA VAL A 77 9.13 -16.17 0.16
C VAL A 77 9.71 -14.93 -0.51
N LEU A 78 10.94 -14.55 -0.18
CA LEU A 78 11.67 -13.45 -0.81
C LEU A 78 12.92 -14.00 -1.47
N VAL A 79 13.16 -13.63 -2.72
CA VAL A 79 14.34 -14.02 -3.49
C VAL A 79 15.01 -12.82 -4.13
N LYS A 80 16.34 -12.86 -4.30
CA LYS A 80 17.14 -11.84 -5.01
C LYS A 80 17.82 -12.36 -6.27
N SER A 81 17.72 -13.65 -6.53
CA SER A 81 18.18 -14.26 -7.76
C SER A 81 17.35 -15.51 -8.06
N VAL A 82 17.38 -15.96 -9.32
CA VAL A 82 16.69 -17.20 -9.72
C VAL A 82 17.33 -18.44 -9.07
N ASP A 83 18.62 -18.39 -8.73
CA ASP A 83 19.35 -19.46 -8.08
C ASP A 83 18.95 -19.64 -6.60
N GLU A 84 18.28 -18.64 -6.00
CA GLU A 84 17.76 -18.69 -4.63
C GLU A 84 16.33 -19.21 -4.54
N ILE A 85 15.70 -19.61 -5.65
CA ILE A 85 14.33 -20.12 -5.65
C ILE A 85 14.31 -21.48 -4.93
N ASP A 86 13.73 -21.50 -3.74
CA ASP A 86 13.43 -22.72 -3.00
C ASP A 86 12.02 -23.20 -3.37
N TYR A 87 11.98 -24.16 -4.30
CA TYR A 87 10.72 -24.72 -4.78
C TYR A 87 9.96 -25.52 -3.72
N ASP A 88 10.67 -26.11 -2.75
CA ASP A 88 10.02 -26.85 -1.67
C ASP A 88 9.30 -25.88 -0.72
N GLU A 89 9.89 -24.69 -0.46
CA GLU A 89 9.24 -23.64 0.32
C GLU A 89 8.01 -23.08 -0.42
N ILE A 90 8.09 -22.90 -1.75
CA ILE A 90 6.95 -22.45 -2.56
C ILE A 90 5.85 -23.53 -2.59
N ASP A 91 6.20 -24.82 -2.73
CA ASP A 91 5.26 -25.94 -2.69
C ASP A 91 4.56 -26.02 -1.32
N ASN A 92 5.25 -25.71 -0.22
CA ASN A 92 4.66 -25.60 1.13
C ASN A 92 3.68 -24.42 1.25
N ILE A 93 3.96 -23.28 0.63
CA ILE A 93 3.01 -22.17 0.52
C ILE A 93 1.80 -22.60 -0.31
N GLY A 94 2.04 -23.35 -1.37
CA GLY A 94 1.04 -23.91 -2.32
C GLY A 94 0.58 -22.89 -3.37
N TYR A 95 0.31 -23.40 -4.57
CA TYR A 95 -0.21 -22.60 -5.68
C TYR A 95 -1.73 -22.38 -5.57
N PRO A 96 -2.26 -21.35 -6.26
CA PRO A 96 -1.54 -20.32 -7.00
C PRO A 96 -0.82 -19.33 -6.10
N VAL A 97 0.18 -18.63 -6.66
CA VAL A 97 0.94 -17.58 -5.99
C VAL A 97 1.01 -16.32 -6.84
N PHE A 98 1.22 -15.17 -6.20
CA PHE A 98 1.64 -13.95 -6.87
C PHE A 98 3.15 -13.81 -6.78
N ILE A 99 3.78 -13.45 -7.92
CA ILE A 99 5.19 -13.05 -7.97
C ILE A 99 5.24 -11.58 -8.33
N LYS A 100 5.87 -10.78 -7.47
CA LYS A 100 5.87 -9.31 -7.58
C LYS A 100 7.15 -8.69 -7.02
N PRO A 101 7.56 -7.48 -7.50
CA PRO A 101 8.64 -6.71 -6.88
C PRO A 101 8.36 -6.45 -5.40
N ASN A 102 9.40 -6.48 -4.57
CA ASN A 102 9.29 -6.22 -3.14
C ASN A 102 8.95 -4.75 -2.83
N SER A 103 9.60 -3.82 -3.55
CA SER A 103 9.44 -2.38 -3.38
C SER A 103 8.82 -1.77 -4.63
N GLY A 104 7.52 -1.57 -4.64
CA GLY A 104 6.84 -1.04 -5.80
C GLY A 104 5.34 -0.96 -5.58
N GLY A 105 4.69 -0.19 -6.44
CA GLY A 105 3.24 0.00 -6.45
C GLY A 105 2.64 -0.27 -7.82
N SER A 106 1.34 -0.02 -7.97
CA SER A 106 0.58 -0.10 -9.23
C SER A 106 0.73 -1.44 -9.97
N SER A 107 1.07 -2.52 -9.25
CA SER A 107 1.20 -3.89 -9.76
C SER A 107 2.11 -4.06 -10.98
N VAL A 108 3.08 -3.18 -11.14
CA VAL A 108 4.11 -3.32 -12.17
C VAL A 108 4.87 -4.63 -11.94
N ALA A 109 5.07 -5.43 -13.00
CA ALA A 109 5.74 -6.73 -12.96
C ALA A 109 5.18 -7.69 -11.88
N THR A 110 3.85 -7.71 -11.73
CA THR A 110 3.14 -8.66 -10.87
C THR A 110 2.53 -9.76 -11.73
N PHE A 111 2.80 -11.02 -11.37
CA PHE A 111 2.40 -12.20 -12.14
C PHE A 111 1.59 -13.15 -11.26
N PHE A 112 0.49 -13.67 -11.80
CA PHE A 112 -0.32 -14.71 -11.16
C PHE A 112 0.10 -16.07 -11.71
N ILE A 113 0.61 -16.93 -10.84
CA ILE A 113 1.33 -18.17 -11.20
C ILE A 113 0.57 -19.36 -10.68
N HIS A 114 0.23 -20.27 -11.57
CA HIS A 114 -0.54 -21.47 -11.28
C HIS A 114 0.31 -22.70 -11.01
N SER A 115 1.53 -22.73 -11.54
CA SER A 115 2.39 -23.93 -11.50
C SER A 115 3.87 -23.56 -11.36
N LYS A 116 4.65 -24.55 -10.93
CA LYS A 116 6.09 -24.46 -10.73
C LYS A 116 6.86 -24.00 -11.97
N ASP A 117 6.41 -24.41 -13.15
CA ASP A 117 7.10 -24.15 -14.42
C ASP A 117 7.13 -22.68 -14.82
N GLU A 118 6.23 -21.87 -14.24
CA GLU A 118 6.09 -20.45 -14.53
C GLU A 118 6.94 -19.55 -13.60
N VAL A 119 7.41 -20.10 -12.46
CA VAL A 119 8.02 -19.33 -11.36
C VAL A 119 9.29 -18.63 -11.79
N GLU A 120 10.24 -19.37 -12.42
CA GLU A 120 11.56 -18.84 -12.75
C GLU A 120 11.47 -17.62 -13.68
N GLU A 121 10.64 -17.72 -14.72
CA GLU A 121 10.49 -16.62 -15.69
C GLU A 121 9.82 -15.39 -15.05
N ALA A 122 8.84 -15.60 -14.17
CA ALA A 122 8.20 -14.50 -13.45
C ALA A 122 9.16 -13.82 -12.47
N VAL A 123 9.97 -14.60 -11.74
CA VAL A 123 11.02 -14.06 -10.86
C VAL A 123 12.04 -13.27 -11.68
N ARG A 124 12.51 -13.79 -12.81
CA ARG A 124 13.46 -13.10 -13.70
C ARG A 124 12.93 -11.74 -14.12
N LYS A 125 11.67 -11.66 -14.56
CA LYS A 125 11.03 -10.38 -14.93
C LYS A 125 10.85 -9.43 -13.75
N GLY A 126 10.54 -9.94 -12.57
CA GLY A 126 10.46 -9.15 -11.35
C GLY A 126 11.80 -8.52 -10.97
N LEU A 127 12.90 -9.27 -11.13
CA LEU A 127 14.26 -8.82 -10.86
C LEU A 127 14.78 -7.75 -11.87
N GLU A 128 14.15 -7.61 -13.03
CA GLU A 128 14.44 -6.47 -13.93
C GLU A 128 13.95 -5.13 -13.36
N VAL A 129 13.00 -5.17 -12.42
CA VAL A 129 12.35 -3.98 -11.85
C VAL A 129 12.83 -3.66 -10.43
N ASP A 130 13.14 -4.68 -9.65
CA ASP A 130 13.55 -4.54 -8.25
C ASP A 130 14.68 -5.53 -7.89
N GLU A 131 15.45 -5.20 -6.85
CA GLU A 131 16.51 -6.06 -6.31
C GLU A 131 15.96 -7.35 -5.69
N PHE A 132 14.75 -7.27 -5.13
CA PHE A 132 14.08 -8.39 -4.48
C PHE A 132 12.72 -8.65 -5.10
N VAL A 133 12.37 -9.93 -5.21
CA VAL A 133 11.07 -10.38 -5.69
C VAL A 133 10.40 -11.21 -4.60
N MET A 134 9.14 -10.91 -4.35
CA MET A 134 8.29 -11.63 -3.41
C MET A 134 7.43 -12.65 -4.16
N ILE A 135 7.42 -13.88 -3.65
CA ILE A 135 6.53 -14.97 -4.05
C ILE A 135 5.52 -15.12 -2.92
N GLU A 136 4.27 -14.76 -3.15
CA GLU A 136 3.23 -14.65 -2.12
C GLU A 136 2.06 -15.56 -2.41
N LYS A 137 1.56 -16.26 -1.40
CA LYS A 137 0.34 -17.08 -1.49
C LYS A 137 -0.83 -16.23 -1.96
N TYR A 138 -1.55 -16.72 -2.97
CA TYR A 138 -2.85 -16.16 -3.32
C TYR A 138 -3.88 -16.45 -2.21
N ILE A 139 -4.52 -15.41 -1.73
CA ILE A 139 -5.65 -15.50 -0.81
C ILE A 139 -6.93 -15.20 -1.60
N PRO A 140 -7.83 -16.19 -1.77
CA PRO A 140 -9.10 -15.95 -2.44
C PRO A 140 -10.01 -15.10 -1.56
N GLY A 141 -10.57 -14.01 -2.09
CA GLY A 141 -11.44 -13.14 -1.31
C GLY A 141 -11.73 -11.81 -2.00
N GLY A 142 -12.49 -10.95 -1.34
CA GLY A 142 -12.74 -9.58 -1.79
C GLY A 142 -11.60 -8.64 -1.39
N GLU A 143 -11.27 -7.67 -2.24
CA GLU A 143 -10.31 -6.62 -1.94
C GLU A 143 -11.04 -5.45 -1.25
N TYR A 144 -10.46 -5.01 -0.13
CA TYR A 144 -10.99 -3.91 0.68
C TYR A 144 -9.88 -2.99 1.09
N THR A 145 -10.25 -1.75 1.40
CA THR A 145 -9.31 -0.78 1.95
C THR A 145 -9.93 0.00 3.08
N SER A 146 -9.11 0.30 4.08
CA SER A 146 -9.46 1.17 5.21
C SER A 146 -8.59 2.41 5.21
N PHE A 147 -9.21 3.56 5.32
CA PHE A 147 -8.55 4.83 5.54
C PHE A 147 -8.44 5.10 7.03
N ILE A 148 -7.27 5.53 7.48
CA ILE A 148 -7.02 5.95 8.87
C ILE A 148 -6.57 7.40 8.84
N LEU A 149 -7.23 8.23 9.63
CA LEU A 149 -6.90 9.64 9.80
C LEU A 149 -6.66 9.91 11.30
N ASN A 150 -5.45 10.31 11.64
CA ASN A 150 -5.02 10.57 13.01
C ASN A 150 -5.40 9.44 14.00
N GLY A 151 -5.20 8.20 13.57
CA GLY A 151 -5.52 6.99 14.36
C GLY A 151 -6.98 6.55 14.34
N GLU A 152 -7.88 7.31 13.71
CA GLU A 152 -9.30 6.95 13.58
C GLU A 152 -9.56 6.24 12.26
N VAL A 153 -10.16 5.04 12.31
CA VAL A 153 -10.52 4.24 11.12
C VAL A 153 -11.82 4.77 10.51
N PHE A 154 -11.79 5.03 9.23
CA PHE A 154 -12.90 5.51 8.41
C PHE A 154 -13.65 4.37 7.74
N PRO A 155 -14.85 4.62 7.15
CA PRO A 155 -15.62 3.60 6.47
C PRO A 155 -14.82 2.82 5.42
N THR A 156 -14.98 1.50 5.45
CA THR A 156 -14.29 0.57 4.54
C THR A 156 -14.81 0.73 3.11
N ILE A 157 -13.90 0.64 2.14
CA ILE A 157 -14.25 0.62 0.72
C ILE A 157 -13.94 -0.77 0.16
N SER A 158 -14.89 -1.35 -0.59
CA SER A 158 -14.65 -2.52 -1.41
C SER A 158 -14.15 -2.13 -2.79
N ILE A 159 -13.18 -2.88 -3.31
CA ILE A 159 -12.63 -2.72 -4.65
C ILE A 159 -13.02 -3.96 -5.43
N LYS A 160 -13.98 -3.82 -6.36
CA LYS A 160 -14.49 -4.93 -7.19
C LYS A 160 -14.02 -4.76 -8.62
N SER A 161 -13.45 -5.80 -9.21
CA SER A 161 -13.30 -5.86 -10.66
C SER A 161 -14.62 -6.32 -11.29
N ASP A 162 -14.99 -5.77 -12.45
CA ASP A 162 -16.25 -6.09 -13.17
C ASP A 162 -16.40 -7.56 -13.58
N SER A 163 -15.35 -8.37 -13.49
CA SER A 163 -15.34 -9.77 -13.93
C SER A 163 -15.92 -10.77 -12.91
N GLY A 164 -16.34 -10.32 -11.72
CA GLY A 164 -17.03 -11.18 -10.72
C GLY A 164 -16.19 -12.35 -10.15
N PHE A 165 -15.10 -12.66 -10.78
CA PHE A 165 -13.99 -13.53 -10.34
C PHE A 165 -12.73 -12.68 -10.36
N PHE A 166 -11.83 -12.90 -9.41
CA PHE A 166 -10.48 -12.34 -9.41
C PHE A 166 -9.74 -12.79 -10.68
N ASP A 167 -10.11 -12.23 -11.82
CA ASP A 167 -9.33 -12.31 -13.03
C ASP A 167 -8.31 -11.17 -12.98
N TYR A 168 -7.12 -11.52 -12.51
CA TYR A 168 -5.98 -10.61 -12.46
C TYR A 168 -5.71 -9.99 -13.84
N GLU A 169 -5.96 -10.71 -14.92
CA GLU A 169 -5.85 -10.19 -16.29
C GLU A 169 -6.89 -9.09 -16.57
N ALA A 170 -8.08 -9.15 -15.95
CA ALA A 170 -9.12 -8.13 -16.13
C ALA A 170 -8.81 -6.83 -15.36
N LYS A 171 -8.07 -6.89 -14.24
CA LYS A 171 -7.64 -5.69 -13.47
C LYS A 171 -6.69 -4.80 -14.28
N TYR A 172 -6.00 -5.37 -15.27
CA TYR A 172 -5.00 -4.67 -16.12
C TYR A 172 -5.47 -4.42 -17.56
N SER A 173 -6.65 -4.88 -17.94
CA SER A 173 -7.25 -4.43 -19.20
C SER A 173 -7.78 -3.01 -18.99
N VAL A 174 -7.19 -2.05 -19.70
CA VAL A 174 -7.38 -0.59 -19.60
C VAL A 174 -8.84 -0.12 -19.83
N GLU A 175 -9.78 -1.01 -20.13
CA GLU A 175 -11.15 -0.66 -20.54
C GLU A 175 -12.23 -0.85 -19.47
N LYS A 176 -11.92 -1.44 -18.31
CA LYS A 176 -12.92 -1.66 -17.24
C LYS A 176 -12.36 -1.23 -15.90
N GLY A 177 -12.68 -0.01 -15.49
CA GLY A 177 -12.31 0.53 -14.19
C GLY A 177 -12.87 -0.34 -13.05
N ALA A 178 -12.07 -0.52 -11.98
CA ALA A 178 -12.55 -1.19 -10.78
C ALA A 178 -13.71 -0.40 -10.17
N LYS A 179 -14.77 -1.10 -9.74
CA LYS A 179 -15.89 -0.48 -9.05
C LYS A 179 -15.54 -0.36 -7.56
N GLU A 180 -15.38 0.87 -7.11
CA GLU A 180 -15.02 1.22 -5.75
C GLU A 180 -16.25 1.74 -5.01
N GLU A 181 -16.64 1.07 -3.93
CA GLU A 181 -17.87 1.40 -3.18
C GLU A 181 -17.59 1.40 -1.67
N VAL A 182 -18.11 2.43 -0.98
CA VAL A 182 -18.18 2.40 0.48
C VAL A 182 -19.12 1.28 0.89
N VAL A 183 -18.65 0.41 1.79
CA VAL A 183 -19.42 -0.74 2.26
C VAL A 183 -19.58 -0.72 3.77
N TYR A 184 -20.70 -1.27 4.23
CA TYR A 184 -20.97 -1.51 5.64
C TYR A 184 -20.91 -3.01 5.87
N LEU A 185 -19.79 -3.45 6.46
CA LEU A 185 -19.60 -4.86 6.83
C LEU A 185 -20.50 -5.21 8.03
N ASP A 186 -20.73 -6.50 8.28
CA ASP A 186 -21.36 -6.90 9.54
C ASP A 186 -20.50 -6.45 10.74
N GLU A 187 -21.13 -6.34 11.91
CA GLU A 187 -20.52 -5.73 13.10
C GLU A 187 -19.21 -6.44 13.52
N GLU A 188 -19.19 -7.78 13.45
CA GLU A 188 -18.04 -8.57 13.88
C GLU A 188 -16.85 -8.39 12.90
N LEU A 189 -17.14 -8.43 11.60
CA LEU A 189 -16.12 -8.25 10.57
C LEU A 189 -15.59 -6.81 10.55
N GLN A 190 -16.47 -5.81 10.69
CA GLN A 190 -16.05 -4.40 10.78
C GLN A 190 -15.16 -4.17 12.00
N LYS A 191 -15.48 -4.79 13.14
CA LYS A 191 -14.64 -4.71 14.33
C LYS A 191 -13.25 -5.29 14.07
N ARG A 192 -13.14 -6.46 13.43
CA ARG A 192 -11.85 -7.07 13.05
C ARG A 192 -11.04 -6.16 12.11
N VAL A 193 -11.68 -5.60 11.09
CA VAL A 193 -11.04 -4.65 10.16
C VAL A 193 -10.50 -3.44 10.91
N ASN A 194 -11.27 -2.88 11.85
CA ASN A 194 -10.84 -1.73 12.63
C ASN A 194 -9.67 -2.08 13.55
N GLU A 195 -9.74 -3.19 14.29
CA GLU A 195 -8.67 -3.64 15.21
C GLU A 195 -7.34 -3.89 14.45
N ILE A 196 -7.41 -4.53 13.27
CA ILE A 196 -6.25 -4.76 12.42
C ILE A 196 -5.68 -3.42 11.93
N SER A 197 -6.53 -2.53 11.42
CA SER A 197 -6.14 -1.21 10.90
C SER A 197 -5.49 -0.34 11.98
N GLU A 198 -6.10 -0.28 13.18
CA GLU A 198 -5.53 0.43 14.33
C GLU A 198 -4.21 -0.16 14.81
N THR A 199 -4.06 -1.49 14.74
CA THR A 199 -2.81 -2.15 15.09
C THR A 199 -1.73 -1.82 14.06
N CYS A 200 -2.06 -1.85 12.76
CA CYS A 200 -1.16 -1.39 11.71
C CYS A 200 -0.70 0.05 11.95
N TRP A 201 -1.64 0.98 12.24
CA TRP A 201 -1.30 2.35 12.58
C TRP A 201 -0.23 2.45 13.69
N LYS A 202 -0.39 1.67 14.75
CA LYS A 202 0.51 1.68 15.92
C LYS A 202 1.88 1.07 15.62
N ILE A 203 1.92 -0.13 15.01
CA ILE A 203 3.19 -0.86 14.81
C ILE A 203 4.09 -0.20 13.75
N PHE A 204 3.51 0.47 12.76
CA PHE A 204 4.28 1.24 11.76
C PHE A 204 4.55 2.68 12.20
N ASN A 205 4.07 3.09 13.38
CA ASN A 205 4.19 4.47 13.88
C ASN A 205 3.69 5.48 12.84
N CYS A 206 2.52 5.21 12.28
CA CYS A 206 1.92 6.06 11.26
C CYS A 206 1.60 7.45 11.82
N LYS A 207 1.63 8.47 10.94
CA LYS A 207 1.34 9.87 11.25
C LYS A 207 0.32 10.41 10.26
N ALA A 208 -0.45 11.38 10.69
CA ALA A 208 -1.47 12.07 9.93
C ALA A 208 -2.49 11.13 9.26
N TYR A 209 -2.09 10.36 8.26
CA TYR A 209 -2.98 9.47 7.53
C TYR A 209 -2.26 8.30 6.88
N VAL A 210 -2.99 7.20 6.66
CA VAL A 210 -2.52 6.02 5.94
C VAL A 210 -3.72 5.26 5.37
N ARG A 211 -3.51 4.49 4.32
CA ARG A 211 -4.48 3.53 3.79
C ARG A 211 -3.95 2.12 3.98
N VAL A 212 -4.78 1.23 4.53
CA VAL A 212 -4.48 -0.19 4.71
C VAL A 212 -5.29 -1.01 3.73
N ASP A 213 -4.60 -1.70 2.82
CA ASP A 213 -5.21 -2.55 1.81
C ASP A 213 -5.22 -4.01 2.27
N MET A 214 -6.33 -4.72 2.09
CA MET A 214 -6.53 -6.08 2.60
C MET A 214 -7.41 -6.93 1.69
N ILE A 215 -7.21 -8.24 1.76
CA ILE A 215 -8.14 -9.24 1.23
C ILE A 215 -8.95 -9.80 2.39
N ILE A 216 -10.28 -9.78 2.29
CA ILE A 216 -11.15 -10.48 3.24
C ILE A 216 -11.52 -11.84 2.64
N SER A 217 -11.03 -12.90 3.29
CA SER A 217 -11.27 -14.29 2.93
C SER A 217 -11.89 -15.01 4.12
N GLU A 218 -13.06 -15.62 3.92
CA GLU A 218 -13.76 -16.39 4.98
C GLU A 218 -13.90 -15.60 6.32
N GLY A 219 -14.15 -14.30 6.23
CA GLY A 219 -14.27 -13.41 7.39
C GLY A 219 -12.96 -13.04 8.08
N ILE A 220 -11.81 -13.36 7.48
CA ILE A 220 -10.47 -12.98 7.98
C ILE A 220 -9.88 -11.90 7.06
N PRO A 221 -9.59 -10.69 7.59
CA PRO A 221 -8.89 -9.65 6.84
C PRO A 221 -7.38 -9.92 6.81
N TYR A 222 -6.83 -10.24 5.64
CA TYR A 222 -5.39 -10.39 5.39
C TYR A 222 -4.82 -9.08 4.88
N VAL A 223 -3.92 -8.45 5.61
CA VAL A 223 -3.27 -7.21 5.19
C VAL A 223 -2.33 -7.50 4.02
N LEU A 224 -2.50 -6.74 2.94
CA LEU A 224 -1.64 -6.76 1.75
C LEU A 224 -0.49 -5.77 1.88
N GLU A 225 -0.82 -4.51 2.11
CA GLU A 225 0.14 -3.40 2.18
C GLU A 225 -0.45 -2.19 2.91
N LEU A 226 0.43 -1.26 3.29
CA LEU A 226 0.07 0.06 3.79
C LEU A 226 0.54 1.11 2.79
N ASN A 227 -0.34 2.07 2.49
CA ASN A 227 -0.08 3.18 1.59
C ASN A 227 0.06 4.48 2.40
N THR A 228 1.27 5.06 2.44
CA THR A 228 1.56 6.27 3.22
C THR A 228 1.31 7.57 2.46
N LEU A 229 1.28 7.52 1.11
CA LEU A 229 0.89 8.63 0.23
C LEU A 229 -0.19 8.18 -0.77
N PRO A 230 -1.36 7.77 -0.30
CA PRO A 230 -2.44 7.32 -1.16
C PRO A 230 -3.00 8.46 -2.02
N GLY A 231 -3.55 8.11 -3.19
CA GLY A 231 -4.16 9.07 -4.10
C GLY A 231 -5.18 9.98 -3.40
N MET A 232 -5.11 11.29 -3.70
CA MET A 232 -5.87 12.33 -3.03
C MET A 232 -6.67 13.20 -4.01
N THR A 233 -7.02 12.70 -5.20
CA THR A 233 -7.98 13.38 -6.06
C THR A 233 -9.39 13.25 -5.48
N GLN A 234 -10.31 14.12 -5.85
CA GLN A 234 -11.69 14.09 -5.35
C GLN A 234 -12.39 12.72 -5.57
N THR A 235 -11.96 11.96 -6.56
CA THR A 235 -12.51 10.64 -6.90
C THR A 235 -11.73 9.49 -6.28
N SER A 236 -10.63 9.76 -5.59
CA SER A 236 -9.80 8.72 -4.94
C SER A 236 -10.51 8.10 -3.73
N LEU A 237 -10.04 6.94 -3.29
CA LEU A 237 -10.62 6.13 -2.22
C LEU A 237 -10.75 6.90 -0.89
N ILE A 238 -9.71 7.62 -0.49
CA ILE A 238 -9.71 8.37 0.78
C ILE A 238 -10.77 9.46 0.84
N PRO A 239 -10.88 10.38 -0.14
CA PRO A 239 -11.97 11.36 -0.16
C PRO A 239 -13.37 10.73 -0.18
N ARG A 240 -13.56 9.57 -0.84
CA ARG A 240 -14.84 8.84 -0.82
C ARG A 240 -15.17 8.31 0.58
N SER A 241 -14.20 7.71 1.27
CA SER A 241 -14.37 7.23 2.64
C SER A 241 -14.69 8.38 3.60
N ALA A 242 -13.99 9.51 3.47
CA ALA A 242 -14.26 10.72 4.26
C ALA A 242 -15.66 11.32 3.98
N ALA A 243 -16.07 11.35 2.71
CA ALA A 243 -17.40 11.84 2.32
C ALA A 243 -18.53 10.99 2.91
N ALA A 244 -18.34 9.68 3.11
CA ALA A 244 -19.30 8.82 3.78
C ALA A 244 -19.53 9.19 5.27
N ARG A 245 -18.60 9.94 5.88
CA ARG A 245 -18.76 10.56 7.19
C ARG A 245 -19.20 12.02 7.14
N GLY A 246 -19.58 12.53 5.96
CA GLY A 246 -20.01 13.90 5.77
C GLY A 246 -18.87 14.93 5.71
N ILE A 247 -17.60 14.48 5.67
CA ILE A 247 -16.44 15.37 5.58
C ILE A 247 -16.26 15.80 4.13
N LYS A 248 -16.29 17.10 3.88
CA LYS A 248 -16.05 17.67 2.55
C LYS A 248 -14.59 17.54 2.15
N TYR A 249 -14.32 17.52 0.84
CA TYR A 249 -12.96 17.38 0.32
C TYR A 249 -11.99 18.44 0.84
N SER A 250 -12.39 19.71 0.88
CA SER A 250 -11.58 20.80 1.43
C SER A 250 -11.31 20.62 2.94
N GLU A 251 -12.34 20.22 3.70
CA GLU A 251 -12.19 19.93 5.12
C GLU A 251 -11.25 18.74 5.38
N LEU A 252 -11.28 17.72 4.52
CA LEU A 252 -10.33 16.61 4.58
C LEU A 252 -8.90 17.12 4.39
N LEU A 253 -8.65 17.95 3.38
CA LEU A 253 -7.32 18.50 3.13
C LEU A 253 -6.82 19.35 4.31
N ASP A 254 -7.69 20.19 4.89
CA ASP A 254 -7.34 20.97 6.10
C ASP A 254 -6.94 20.04 7.25
N LYS A 255 -7.69 18.96 7.49
CA LYS A 255 -7.37 17.95 8.52
C LYS A 255 -6.05 17.21 8.24
N LEU A 256 -5.76 16.88 6.99
CA LEU A 256 -4.49 16.24 6.61
C LEU A 256 -3.30 17.15 6.93
N ILE A 257 -3.42 18.44 6.65
CA ILE A 257 -2.40 19.44 7.00
C ILE A 257 -2.28 19.55 8.52
N GLU A 258 -3.38 19.79 9.22
CA GLU A 258 -3.42 19.94 10.69
C GLU A 258 -2.75 18.76 11.39
N TYR A 259 -3.11 17.52 11.03
CA TYR A 259 -2.55 16.32 11.66
C TYR A 259 -1.12 16.00 11.22
N SER A 260 -0.64 16.59 10.14
CA SER A 260 0.76 16.50 9.73
C SER A 260 1.67 17.47 10.48
N LEU A 261 1.11 18.57 11.00
CA LEU A 261 1.83 19.59 11.78
C LEU A 261 2.07 19.16 13.25
N ASN A 262 1.28 18.22 13.77
CA ASN A 262 1.38 17.67 15.12
C ASN A 262 2.21 16.37 15.13
#